data_2d3347b1dba2db2f3dda0b5ecc573dee
#
_entry.id   2d3347b1dba2db2f3dda0b5ecc573dee
#
_cell.length_a   1.000
_cell.length_b   1.000
_cell.length_c   1.000
_cell.angle_alpha   90.00
_cell.angle_beta   90.00
_cell.angle_gamma   90.00
#
_symmetry.space_group_name_H-M   'P 1'
#
loop_
_entity.id
_entity.type
_entity.pdbx_description
1 polymer ?
#
loop_
_entity_poly.entity_id
_entity_poly.type
_entity_poly.pdbx_seq_one_letter_code
_entity_poly.pdbx_strand_id
1 'polypeptide(L)'
;MTRHLLRTVVCALLLSSSQAHADALRAAPAIPAQVSNAAWEQDMQRFAASDARQPPPKHGIVFVGSSSIRFWDTLAKDFPGKPVINRGFGGSELRDSTWYADRIVIPYAPRQVVLYAGDNDLNSGRTPEQVRDDVVAFVARIRRDLPETRISYLSIKPSPSRAQLLPSVTAANRLIKDALAAVPRTDYVDVYTPMLDAGGKPRPQLFREDMLHMTADGYALWRKAVAPVLE
;
A
#
# COMPACT_ATOMS: atom_id res chain seq x y z
N MET A 1 -43.84 0.23 51.68
CA MET A 1 -42.59 -0.48 51.22
C MET A 1 -42.65 -0.71 49.72
N THR A 2 -42.58 0.26 48.86
CA THR A 2 -42.64 0.04 47.39
C THR A 2 -42.09 1.28 46.63
N ARG A 3 -40.83 1.67 46.85
CA ARG A 3 -40.20 2.80 46.07
C ARG A 3 -38.69 2.63 45.76
N HIS A 4 -38.09 1.47 45.99
CA HIS A 4 -36.63 1.27 45.78
C HIS A 4 -36.23 0.31 44.65
N LEU A 5 -37.19 -0.33 43.94
CA LEU A 5 -36.84 -1.31 42.87
C LEU A 5 -36.76 -0.72 41.43
N LEU A 6 -37.13 0.57 41.21
CA LEU A 6 -37.17 1.11 39.85
C LEU A 6 -35.90 1.87 39.42
N ARG A 7 -34.94 2.10 40.34
CA ARG A 7 -33.71 2.86 40.00
C ARG A 7 -32.53 2.01 39.54
N THR A 8 -32.53 0.72 39.80
CA THR A 8 -31.39 -0.17 39.50
C THR A 8 -31.39 -0.74 38.06
N VAL A 9 -32.57 -0.81 37.42
CA VAL A 9 -32.69 -1.38 36.06
C VAL A 9 -32.30 -0.39 34.95
N VAL A 10 -32.49 0.93 35.19
CA VAL A 10 -32.17 1.95 34.17
C VAL A 10 -30.66 2.19 34.02
N CYS A 11 -29.85 2.00 35.06
CA CYS A 11 -28.40 2.17 34.98
C CYS A 11 -27.70 1.02 34.23
N ALA A 12 -28.23 -0.20 34.27
CA ALA A 12 -27.63 -1.37 33.61
C ALA A 12 -27.82 -1.32 32.07
N LEU A 13 -28.94 -0.75 31.60
CA LEU A 13 -29.25 -0.62 30.17
C LEU A 13 -28.44 0.52 29.48
N LEU A 14 -28.07 1.56 30.23
CA LEU A 14 -27.23 2.66 29.69
C LEU A 14 -25.74 2.31 29.60
N LEU A 15 -25.26 1.39 30.46
CA LEU A 15 -23.88 0.91 30.41
C LEU A 15 -23.65 -0.08 29.27
N SER A 16 -24.64 -0.89 28.90
CA SER A 16 -24.51 -1.82 27.78
C SER A 16 -24.55 -1.14 26.41
N SER A 17 -25.26 -0.02 26.27
CA SER A 17 -25.27 0.73 25.01
C SER A 17 -23.98 1.54 24.76
N SER A 18 -23.32 2.02 25.82
CA SER A 18 -22.03 2.72 25.69
C SER A 18 -20.87 1.80 25.38
N GLN A 19 -20.89 0.56 25.87
CA GLN A 19 -19.90 -0.46 25.57
C GLN A 19 -19.98 -0.94 24.12
N ALA A 20 -21.19 -1.20 23.62
CA ALA A 20 -21.42 -1.57 22.21
C ALA A 20 -21.00 -0.46 21.22
N HIS A 21 -21.16 0.81 21.58
CA HIS A 21 -20.66 1.94 20.78
C HIS A 21 -19.12 2.07 20.83
N ALA A 22 -18.51 1.83 21.97
CA ALA A 22 -17.06 1.84 22.13
C ALA A 22 -16.39 0.68 21.39
N ASP A 23 -17.02 -0.49 21.34
CA ASP A 23 -16.54 -1.66 20.60
C ASP A 23 -16.73 -1.50 19.08
N ALA A 24 -17.80 -0.85 18.63
CA ALA A 24 -18.00 -0.49 17.22
C ALA A 24 -16.96 0.51 16.71
N LEU A 25 -16.50 1.44 17.57
CA LEU A 25 -15.42 2.38 17.24
C LEU A 25 -14.02 1.74 17.30
N ARG A 26 -13.87 0.54 17.87
CA ARG A 26 -12.65 -0.25 17.93
C ARG A 26 -12.59 -1.35 16.88
N ALA A 27 -13.65 -1.60 16.14
CA ALA A 27 -13.62 -2.53 15.05
C ALA A 27 -12.63 -2.00 13.98
N ALA A 28 -11.53 -2.72 13.79
CA ALA A 28 -10.63 -2.43 12.68
C ALA A 28 -11.44 -2.38 11.38
N PRO A 29 -11.18 -1.43 10.48
CA PRO A 29 -11.90 -1.35 9.22
C PRO A 29 -11.82 -2.70 8.50
N ALA A 30 -12.93 -3.14 7.92
CA ALA A 30 -12.98 -4.40 7.21
C ALA A 30 -11.94 -4.42 6.10
N ILE A 31 -11.10 -5.47 6.07
CA ILE A 31 -10.16 -5.69 4.99
C ILE A 31 -10.97 -5.92 3.70
N PRO A 32 -10.70 -5.20 2.60
CA PRO A 32 -11.46 -5.36 1.37
C PRO A 32 -11.38 -6.81 0.85
N ALA A 33 -12.46 -7.27 0.23
CA ALA A 33 -12.45 -8.57 -0.42
C ALA A 33 -11.36 -8.60 -1.51
N GLN A 34 -10.50 -9.59 -1.47
CA GLN A 34 -9.46 -9.77 -2.46
C GLN A 34 -10.04 -10.09 -3.84
N VAL A 35 -9.51 -9.48 -4.87
CA VAL A 35 -9.73 -9.92 -6.25
C VAL A 35 -8.84 -11.14 -6.47
N SER A 36 -9.38 -12.32 -6.21
CA SER A 36 -8.60 -13.55 -6.30
C SER A 36 -8.09 -13.79 -7.71
N ASN A 37 -6.80 -13.98 -7.81
CA ASN A 37 -6.17 -14.53 -9.01
C ASN A 37 -5.25 -15.67 -8.57
N ALA A 38 -5.59 -16.89 -8.96
CA ALA A 38 -4.80 -18.06 -8.63
C ALA A 38 -3.32 -17.96 -9.05
N ALA A 39 -3.01 -17.13 -10.05
CA ALA A 39 -1.64 -16.86 -10.48
C ALA A 39 -0.77 -16.24 -9.38
N TRP A 40 -1.31 -15.47 -8.47
CA TRP A 40 -0.54 -14.88 -7.37
C TRP A 40 0.02 -15.91 -6.39
N GLU A 41 -0.59 -17.08 -6.28
CA GLU A 41 -0.08 -18.15 -5.42
C GLU A 41 1.32 -18.62 -5.84
N GLN A 42 1.63 -18.64 -7.13
CA GLN A 42 2.98 -18.97 -7.62
C GLN A 42 4.02 -17.93 -7.15
N ASP A 43 3.67 -16.65 -7.14
CA ASP A 43 4.53 -15.60 -6.61
C ASP A 43 4.76 -15.77 -5.10
N MET A 44 3.72 -16.11 -4.35
CA MET A 44 3.82 -16.35 -2.90
C MET A 44 4.70 -17.58 -2.59
N GLN A 45 4.56 -18.64 -3.36
CA GLN A 45 5.42 -19.82 -3.23
C GLN A 45 6.87 -19.51 -3.57
N ARG A 46 7.12 -18.71 -4.62
CA ARG A 46 8.47 -18.24 -4.99
C ARG A 46 9.11 -17.42 -3.86
N PHE A 47 8.36 -16.51 -3.22
CA PHE A 47 8.86 -15.75 -2.08
C PHE A 47 9.18 -16.68 -0.90
N ALA A 48 8.28 -17.59 -0.53
CA ALA A 48 8.52 -18.54 0.54
C ALA A 48 9.74 -19.43 0.29
N ALA A 49 9.90 -19.94 -0.95
CA ALA A 49 11.05 -20.74 -1.33
C ALA A 49 12.38 -19.94 -1.31
N SER A 50 12.33 -18.65 -1.68
CA SER A 50 13.49 -17.78 -1.57
C SER A 50 13.88 -17.55 -0.11
N ASP A 51 12.90 -17.26 0.75
CA ASP A 51 13.09 -17.00 2.17
C ASP A 51 13.62 -18.24 2.93
N ALA A 52 13.18 -19.43 2.52
CA ALA A 52 13.70 -20.66 3.10
C ALA A 52 15.20 -20.89 2.77
N ARG A 53 15.66 -20.42 1.61
CA ARG A 53 17.07 -20.51 1.22
C ARG A 53 17.92 -19.40 1.85
N GLN A 54 17.36 -18.19 1.92
CA GLN A 54 18.03 -17.00 2.44
C GLN A 54 17.00 -16.16 3.19
N PRO A 55 16.83 -16.39 4.50
CA PRO A 55 15.89 -15.64 5.31
C PRO A 55 16.19 -14.14 5.26
N PRO A 56 15.21 -13.31 4.91
CA PRO A 56 15.41 -11.87 4.90
C PRO A 56 15.60 -11.33 6.32
N PRO A 57 16.36 -10.23 6.47
CA PRO A 57 16.60 -9.64 7.78
C PRO A 57 15.29 -9.15 8.39
N LYS A 58 15.10 -9.36 9.69
CA LYS A 58 14.05 -8.69 10.46
C LYS A 58 14.32 -7.19 10.53
N HIS A 59 13.26 -6.41 10.69
CA HIS A 59 13.33 -4.95 10.76
C HIS A 59 13.95 -4.30 9.50
N GLY A 60 13.88 -4.99 8.34
CA GLY A 60 14.25 -4.44 7.05
C GLY A 60 13.22 -3.45 6.51
N ILE A 61 13.37 -3.10 5.24
CA ILE A 61 12.44 -2.25 4.48
C ILE A 61 11.80 -3.14 3.40
N VAL A 62 10.49 -3.38 3.48
CA VAL A 62 9.77 -4.19 2.51
C VAL A 62 9.17 -3.31 1.44
N PHE A 63 9.56 -3.53 0.20
CA PHE A 63 8.92 -2.97 -0.99
C PHE A 63 7.87 -3.96 -1.47
N VAL A 64 6.60 -3.56 -1.42
CA VAL A 64 5.46 -4.40 -1.80
C VAL A 64 4.60 -3.71 -2.84
N GLY A 65 3.95 -4.49 -3.70
CA GLY A 65 3.02 -3.98 -4.70
C GLY A 65 3.13 -4.69 -6.05
N SER A 66 2.81 -3.96 -7.12
CA SER A 66 2.63 -4.51 -8.45
C SER A 66 3.94 -4.69 -9.25
N SER A 67 3.80 -4.81 -10.57
CA SER A 67 4.92 -5.05 -11.49
C SER A 67 6.03 -3.99 -11.42
N SER A 68 5.71 -2.75 -11.08
CA SER A 68 6.75 -1.71 -10.94
C SER A 68 7.69 -1.97 -9.76
N ILE A 69 7.23 -2.63 -8.69
CA ILE A 69 8.12 -3.12 -7.64
C ILE A 69 8.82 -4.41 -8.10
N ARG A 70 8.08 -5.37 -8.68
CA ARG A 70 8.65 -6.63 -9.16
C ARG A 70 9.84 -6.43 -10.10
N PHE A 71 9.76 -5.48 -11.04
CA PHE A 71 10.77 -5.20 -12.04
C PHE A 71 11.85 -4.21 -11.59
N TRP A 72 11.88 -3.82 -10.32
CA TRP A 72 12.98 -3.03 -9.77
C TRP A 72 14.16 -3.93 -9.42
N ASP A 73 14.80 -4.46 -10.47
CA ASP A 73 15.86 -5.48 -10.34
C ASP A 73 17.12 -4.93 -9.63
N THR A 74 17.33 -3.62 -9.67
CA THR A 74 18.46 -2.94 -9.02
C THR A 74 18.15 -2.49 -7.59
N LEU A 75 16.99 -2.80 -7.01
CA LEU A 75 16.50 -2.25 -5.74
C LEU A 75 17.57 -2.28 -4.63
N ALA A 76 18.22 -3.41 -4.41
CA ALA A 76 19.25 -3.53 -3.37
C ALA A 76 20.52 -2.71 -3.69
N LYS A 77 20.84 -2.54 -4.97
CA LYS A 77 21.99 -1.73 -5.41
C LYS A 77 21.68 -0.23 -5.36
N ASP A 78 20.42 0.13 -5.55
CA ASP A 78 19.96 1.51 -5.52
C ASP A 78 19.92 2.10 -4.11
N PHE A 79 19.84 1.25 -3.07
CA PHE A 79 19.81 1.65 -1.67
C PHE A 79 20.89 0.91 -0.86
N PRO A 80 22.18 1.19 -1.15
CA PRO A 80 23.29 0.51 -0.47
C PRO A 80 23.24 0.77 1.03
N GLY A 81 23.51 -0.27 1.83
CA GLY A 81 23.46 -0.19 3.29
C GLY A 81 22.03 -0.23 3.89
N LYS A 82 21.00 -0.26 3.09
CA LYS A 82 19.61 -0.46 3.54
C LYS A 82 19.19 -1.93 3.30
N PRO A 83 18.66 -2.63 4.31
CA PRO A 83 18.20 -4.01 4.15
C PRO A 83 16.83 -4.06 3.46
N VAL A 84 16.81 -3.81 2.16
CA VAL A 84 15.59 -3.79 1.34
C VAL A 84 15.18 -5.18 0.89
N ILE A 85 13.88 -5.44 0.86
CA ILE A 85 13.27 -6.73 0.46
C ILE A 85 12.24 -6.43 -0.61
N ASN A 86 12.37 -7.04 -1.81
CA ASN A 86 11.39 -6.91 -2.90
C ASN A 86 10.29 -7.97 -2.77
N ARG A 87 9.05 -7.53 -2.64
CA ARG A 87 7.83 -8.36 -2.61
C ARG A 87 6.80 -7.86 -3.63
N GLY A 88 7.30 -7.43 -4.79
CA GLY A 88 6.46 -7.08 -5.94
C GLY A 88 5.97 -8.32 -6.68
N PHE A 89 4.70 -8.34 -7.07
CA PHE A 89 4.10 -9.37 -7.91
C PHE A 89 3.24 -8.73 -9.01
N GLY A 90 3.51 -9.16 -10.25
CA GLY A 90 3.08 -8.43 -11.45
C GLY A 90 1.59 -8.45 -11.68
N GLY A 91 1.00 -7.27 -11.98
CA GLY A 91 -0.44 -7.16 -12.26
C GLY A 91 -1.33 -7.04 -11.03
N SER A 92 -0.76 -7.14 -9.82
CA SER A 92 -1.54 -7.06 -8.58
C SER A 92 -2.14 -5.68 -8.33
N GLU A 93 -3.24 -5.69 -7.61
CA GLU A 93 -3.95 -4.53 -7.08
C GLU A 93 -3.64 -4.31 -5.60
N LEU A 94 -4.09 -3.19 -5.04
CA LEU A 94 -3.96 -2.88 -3.60
C LEU A 94 -4.60 -3.94 -2.71
N ARG A 95 -5.76 -4.45 -3.14
CA ARG A 95 -6.48 -5.51 -2.41
C ARG A 95 -5.70 -6.81 -2.33
N ASP A 96 -4.94 -7.15 -3.37
CA ASP A 96 -4.06 -8.33 -3.38
C ASP A 96 -2.91 -8.14 -2.38
N SER A 97 -2.29 -6.95 -2.37
CA SER A 97 -1.24 -6.63 -1.40
C SER A 97 -1.75 -6.71 0.05
N THR A 98 -2.99 -6.28 0.30
CA THR A 98 -3.65 -6.37 1.60
C THR A 98 -3.91 -7.82 2.00
N TRP A 99 -4.43 -8.62 1.09
CA TRP A 99 -4.73 -10.05 1.33
C TRP A 99 -3.48 -10.86 1.67
N TYR A 100 -2.42 -10.67 0.89
CA TYR A 100 -1.18 -11.41 1.07
C TYR A 100 -0.23 -10.81 2.11
N ALA A 101 -0.62 -9.75 2.82
CA ALA A 101 0.24 -9.09 3.81
C ALA A 101 0.76 -10.05 4.88
N ASP A 102 -0.02 -11.06 5.28
CA ASP A 102 0.36 -12.10 6.23
C ASP A 102 1.53 -12.98 5.76
N ARG A 103 1.77 -13.02 4.47
CA ARG A 103 2.81 -13.84 3.86
C ARG A 103 4.02 -13.03 3.40
N ILE A 104 3.83 -11.77 2.99
CA ILE A 104 4.85 -10.97 2.30
C ILE A 104 5.27 -9.70 3.06
N VAL A 105 4.63 -9.38 4.20
CA VAL A 105 4.99 -8.21 5.03
C VAL A 105 5.13 -8.58 6.49
N ILE A 106 4.07 -9.10 7.11
CA ILE A 106 4.00 -9.33 8.56
C ILE A 106 5.13 -10.23 9.08
N PRO A 107 5.51 -11.36 8.40
CA PRO A 107 6.55 -12.25 8.90
C PRO A 107 7.93 -11.59 9.03
N TYR A 108 8.19 -10.50 8.32
CA TYR A 108 9.48 -9.81 8.35
C TYR A 108 9.58 -8.78 9.46
N ALA A 109 8.47 -8.41 10.11
CA ALA A 109 8.39 -7.35 11.11
C ALA A 109 9.17 -6.09 10.66
N PRO A 110 8.90 -5.54 9.46
CA PRO A 110 9.72 -4.46 8.88
C PRO A 110 9.58 -3.18 9.69
N ARG A 111 10.65 -2.38 9.78
CA ARG A 111 10.56 -1.02 10.29
C ARG A 111 9.82 -0.08 9.33
N GLN A 112 9.89 -0.38 8.02
CA GLN A 112 9.21 0.39 6.98
C GLN A 112 8.68 -0.51 5.87
N VAL A 113 7.49 -0.15 5.37
CA VAL A 113 6.89 -0.70 4.13
C VAL A 113 6.83 0.41 3.09
N VAL A 114 7.35 0.14 1.89
CA VAL A 114 7.17 1.00 0.71
C VAL A 114 6.16 0.32 -0.21
N LEU A 115 4.99 0.93 -0.36
CA LEU A 115 3.86 0.39 -1.13
C LEU A 115 3.73 1.10 -2.47
N TYR A 116 3.63 0.33 -3.56
CA TYR A 116 3.23 0.82 -4.87
C TYR A 116 2.20 -0.09 -5.53
N ALA A 117 0.98 0.38 -5.68
CA ALA A 117 -0.11 -0.18 -6.48
C ALA A 117 -1.14 0.93 -6.74
N GLY A 118 -2.20 0.64 -7.51
CA GLY A 118 -3.28 1.58 -7.83
C GLY A 118 -3.47 1.81 -9.33
N ASP A 119 -2.43 1.63 -10.14
CA ASP A 119 -2.54 1.79 -11.59
C ASP A 119 -3.27 0.61 -12.26
N ASN A 120 -3.13 -0.61 -11.73
CA ASN A 120 -3.92 -1.76 -12.16
C ASN A 120 -5.37 -1.66 -11.68
N ASP A 121 -5.55 -1.19 -10.45
CA ASP A 121 -6.85 -0.95 -9.82
C ASP A 121 -7.70 0.00 -10.69
N LEU A 122 -7.15 1.14 -11.07
CA LEU A 122 -7.83 2.09 -11.97
C LEU A 122 -8.08 1.47 -13.35
N ASN A 123 -7.13 0.70 -13.88
CA ASN A 123 -7.27 0.04 -15.18
C ASN A 123 -8.32 -1.08 -15.17
N SER A 124 -8.58 -1.71 -14.04
CA SER A 124 -9.65 -2.70 -13.86
C SER A 124 -11.02 -2.07 -13.58
N GLY A 125 -11.10 -0.73 -13.55
CA GLY A 125 -12.35 0.02 -13.42
C GLY A 125 -12.67 0.46 -11.98
N ARG A 126 -11.74 0.36 -11.04
CA ARG A 126 -11.94 0.95 -9.70
C ARG A 126 -11.92 2.47 -9.77
N THR A 127 -12.77 3.10 -8.97
CA THR A 127 -12.80 4.57 -8.90
C THR A 127 -11.63 5.11 -8.06
N PRO A 128 -11.25 6.39 -8.21
CA PRO A 128 -10.24 7.02 -7.37
C PRO A 128 -10.52 6.91 -5.87
N GLU A 129 -11.79 6.98 -5.46
CA GLU A 129 -12.23 6.84 -4.07
C GLU A 129 -11.99 5.42 -3.57
N GLN A 130 -12.33 4.40 -4.37
CA GLN A 130 -12.09 3.01 -4.03
C GLN A 130 -10.60 2.71 -3.91
N VAL A 131 -9.76 3.27 -4.79
CA VAL A 131 -8.30 3.11 -4.70
C VAL A 131 -7.75 3.76 -3.42
N ARG A 132 -8.24 4.96 -3.05
CA ARG A 132 -7.91 5.59 -1.77
C ARG A 132 -8.31 4.70 -0.59
N ASP A 133 -9.53 4.14 -0.61
CA ASP A 133 -10.04 3.28 0.47
C ASP A 133 -9.21 1.99 0.60
N ASP A 134 -8.77 1.42 -0.51
CA ASP A 134 -7.90 0.24 -0.53
C ASP A 134 -6.48 0.55 0.04
N VAL A 135 -5.93 1.76 -0.18
CA VAL A 135 -4.68 2.20 0.48
C VAL A 135 -4.89 2.30 1.99
N VAL A 136 -5.99 2.92 2.43
CA VAL A 136 -6.33 3.03 3.86
C VAL A 136 -6.50 1.65 4.49
N ALA A 137 -7.16 0.73 3.79
CA ALA A 137 -7.35 -0.65 4.25
C ALA A 137 -6.01 -1.40 4.36
N PHE A 138 -5.09 -1.20 3.43
CA PHE A 138 -3.73 -1.75 3.54
C PHE A 138 -3.01 -1.20 4.78
N VAL A 139 -3.05 0.10 5.01
CA VAL A 139 -2.45 0.73 6.20
C VAL A 139 -3.04 0.13 7.47
N ALA A 140 -4.37 0.03 7.56
CA ALA A 140 -5.07 -0.57 8.71
C ALA A 140 -4.67 -2.04 8.91
N ARG A 141 -4.52 -2.82 7.81
CA ARG A 141 -4.07 -4.21 7.87
C ARG A 141 -2.68 -4.33 8.50
N ILE A 142 -1.74 -3.50 8.07
CA ILE A 142 -0.37 -3.52 8.62
C ILE A 142 -0.37 -3.07 10.08
N ARG A 143 -1.07 -1.98 10.41
CA ARG A 143 -1.14 -1.41 11.77
C ARG A 143 -1.71 -2.37 12.82
N ARG A 144 -2.60 -3.27 12.43
CA ARG A 144 -3.17 -4.27 13.33
C ARG A 144 -2.08 -5.12 14.01
N ASP A 145 -1.06 -5.53 13.27
CA ASP A 145 -0.04 -6.44 13.76
C ASP A 145 1.33 -5.73 13.97
N LEU A 146 1.56 -4.63 13.27
CA LEU A 146 2.80 -3.86 13.27
C LEU A 146 2.53 -2.36 13.46
N PRO A 147 2.12 -1.92 14.65
CA PRO A 147 1.65 -0.55 14.90
C PRO A 147 2.74 0.51 14.66
N GLU A 148 4.01 0.16 14.86
CA GLU A 148 5.14 1.10 14.74
C GLU A 148 5.77 1.14 13.33
N THR A 149 5.40 0.22 12.44
CA THR A 149 5.97 0.19 11.07
C THR A 149 5.61 1.46 10.30
N ARG A 150 6.61 2.15 9.74
CA ARG A 150 6.39 3.26 8.83
C ARG A 150 5.84 2.76 7.49
N ILE A 151 4.91 3.49 6.88
CA ILE A 151 4.33 3.12 5.59
C ILE A 151 4.48 4.29 4.63
N SER A 152 5.25 4.10 3.57
CA SER A 152 5.48 5.10 2.52
C SER A 152 4.79 4.65 1.24
N TYR A 153 3.75 5.36 0.83
CA TYR A 153 3.03 5.10 -0.40
C TYR A 153 3.64 5.88 -1.56
N LEU A 154 4.03 5.19 -2.63
CA LEU A 154 4.48 5.83 -3.86
C LEU A 154 3.25 6.19 -4.71
N SER A 155 3.14 7.45 -5.11
CA SER A 155 2.04 7.90 -5.96
C SER A 155 1.90 7.05 -7.22
N ILE A 156 0.69 6.86 -7.71
CA ILE A 156 0.44 6.17 -8.97
C ILE A 156 1.15 6.93 -10.09
N LYS A 157 2.04 6.26 -10.82
CA LYS A 157 2.84 6.85 -11.90
C LYS A 157 1.99 7.18 -13.12
N PRO A 158 2.37 8.17 -13.93
CA PRO A 158 1.74 8.44 -15.22
C PRO A 158 2.34 7.49 -16.27
N SER A 159 1.53 6.59 -16.84
CA SER A 159 2.01 5.68 -17.88
C SER A 159 1.47 6.07 -19.24
N PRO A 160 2.30 6.21 -20.31
CA PRO A 160 1.81 6.58 -21.64
C PRO A 160 0.75 5.62 -22.19
N SER A 161 0.89 4.29 -21.96
CA SER A 161 -0.10 3.29 -22.37
C SER A 161 -1.45 3.39 -21.65
N ARG A 162 -1.50 4.18 -20.55
CA ARG A 162 -2.71 4.44 -19.75
C ARG A 162 -3.04 5.93 -19.70
N ALA A 163 -2.68 6.69 -20.74
CA ALA A 163 -2.88 8.15 -20.79
C ALA A 163 -4.36 8.55 -20.58
N GLN A 164 -5.31 7.73 -21.03
CA GLN A 164 -6.75 7.93 -20.80
C GLN A 164 -7.14 7.90 -19.32
N LEU A 165 -6.34 7.29 -18.44
CA LEU A 165 -6.59 7.21 -16.99
C LEU A 165 -5.95 8.37 -16.21
N LEU A 166 -5.19 9.26 -16.83
CA LEU A 166 -4.48 10.36 -16.12
C LEU A 166 -5.40 11.21 -15.23
N PRO A 167 -6.65 11.55 -15.65
CA PRO A 167 -7.55 12.26 -14.74
C PRO A 167 -7.88 11.46 -13.47
N SER A 168 -8.13 10.15 -13.61
CA SER A 168 -8.39 9.26 -12.47
C SER A 168 -7.15 9.06 -11.60
N VAL A 169 -5.96 8.94 -12.22
CA VAL A 169 -4.67 8.86 -11.51
C VAL A 169 -4.44 10.12 -10.67
N THR A 170 -4.65 11.30 -11.25
CA THR A 170 -4.49 12.58 -10.54
C THR A 170 -5.47 12.69 -9.37
N ALA A 171 -6.74 12.32 -9.60
CA ALA A 171 -7.77 12.31 -8.55
C ALA A 171 -7.42 11.34 -7.42
N ALA A 172 -7.04 10.09 -7.74
CA ALA A 172 -6.65 9.09 -6.76
C ALA A 172 -5.43 9.55 -5.96
N ASN A 173 -4.38 10.04 -6.63
CA ASN A 173 -3.16 10.53 -5.98
C ASN A 173 -3.47 11.66 -4.98
N ARG A 174 -4.34 12.60 -5.33
CA ARG A 174 -4.78 13.66 -4.42
C ARG A 174 -5.51 13.10 -3.21
N LEU A 175 -6.52 12.24 -3.43
CA LEU A 175 -7.32 11.64 -2.36
C LEU A 175 -6.46 10.81 -1.40
N ILE A 176 -5.49 10.04 -1.93
CA ILE A 176 -4.58 9.23 -1.12
C ILE A 176 -3.65 10.13 -0.30
N LYS A 177 -3.08 11.17 -0.92
CA LYS A 177 -2.23 12.15 -0.21
C LYS A 177 -2.97 12.76 0.96
N ASP A 178 -4.20 13.23 0.73
CA ASP A 178 -5.04 13.86 1.77
C ASP A 178 -5.37 12.85 2.90
N ALA A 179 -5.72 11.62 2.55
CA ALA A 179 -6.03 10.58 3.52
C ALA A 179 -4.81 10.20 4.39
N LEU A 180 -3.64 10.06 3.79
CA LEU A 180 -2.42 9.68 4.52
C LEU A 180 -1.89 10.81 5.39
N ALA A 181 -2.11 12.08 5.04
CA ALA A 181 -1.66 13.21 5.84
C ALA A 181 -2.22 13.21 7.28
N ALA A 182 -3.37 12.56 7.49
CA ALA A 182 -4.01 12.42 8.81
C ALA A 182 -3.57 11.17 9.59
N VAL A 183 -2.74 10.30 8.98
CA VAL A 183 -2.34 9.02 9.59
C VAL A 183 -0.88 9.09 10.06
N PRO A 184 -0.61 8.90 11.36
CA PRO A 184 0.75 8.93 11.87
C PRO A 184 1.64 7.87 11.20
N ARG A 185 2.93 8.20 11.03
CA ARG A 185 3.95 7.30 10.46
C ARG A 185 3.59 6.80 9.05
N THR A 186 2.94 7.64 8.26
CA THR A 186 2.74 7.42 6.83
C THR A 186 3.35 8.55 6.01
N ASP A 187 3.82 8.23 4.82
CA ASP A 187 4.32 9.18 3.84
C ASP A 187 3.60 9.00 2.51
N TYR A 188 3.38 10.10 1.83
CA TYR A 188 3.07 10.12 0.41
C TYR A 188 4.31 10.59 -0.36
N VAL A 189 4.86 9.71 -1.19
CA VAL A 189 6.07 9.97 -1.98
C VAL A 189 5.66 10.27 -3.42
N ASP A 190 5.89 11.49 -3.87
CA ASP A 190 5.55 11.88 -5.22
C ASP A 190 6.57 11.35 -6.24
N VAL A 191 6.19 10.28 -6.92
CA VAL A 191 6.90 9.75 -8.09
C VAL A 191 6.17 10.11 -9.41
N TYR A 192 4.98 10.71 -9.33
CA TYR A 192 4.17 11.10 -10.47
C TYR A 192 4.72 12.34 -11.17
N THR A 193 4.87 13.44 -10.42
CA THR A 193 5.26 14.75 -10.98
C THR A 193 6.60 14.71 -11.73
N PRO A 194 7.68 14.06 -11.21
CA PRO A 194 8.95 13.99 -11.91
C PRO A 194 8.92 13.23 -13.24
N MET A 195 7.88 12.42 -13.46
CA MET A 195 7.73 11.63 -14.69
C MET A 195 6.94 12.36 -15.78
N LEU A 196 6.51 13.60 -15.54
CA LEU A 196 5.84 14.45 -16.53
C LEU A 196 6.84 15.37 -17.23
N ASP A 197 6.53 15.72 -18.48
CA ASP A 197 7.18 16.81 -19.21
C ASP A 197 6.59 18.18 -18.82
N ALA A 198 7.13 19.25 -19.39
CA ALA A 198 6.65 20.62 -19.15
C ALA A 198 5.20 20.85 -19.59
N GLY A 199 4.66 20.02 -20.47
CA GLY A 199 3.27 20.05 -20.91
C GLY A 199 2.33 19.18 -20.06
N GLY A 200 2.83 18.56 -18.97
CA GLY A 200 2.05 17.70 -18.08
C GLY A 200 1.77 16.32 -18.67
N LYS A 201 2.48 15.90 -19.70
CA LYS A 201 2.35 14.58 -20.32
C LYS A 201 3.40 13.61 -19.79
N PRO A 202 3.10 12.29 -19.72
CA PRO A 202 4.09 11.28 -19.36
C PRO A 202 5.30 11.33 -20.32
N ARG A 203 6.51 11.24 -19.80
CA ARG A 203 7.76 11.22 -20.55
C ARG A 203 8.05 9.83 -21.09
N PRO A 204 7.87 9.54 -22.42
CA PRO A 204 7.93 8.20 -22.96
C PRO A 204 9.29 7.49 -22.75
N GLN A 205 10.38 8.25 -22.75
CA GLN A 205 11.75 7.71 -22.56
C GLN A 205 11.99 7.08 -21.20
N LEU A 206 11.11 7.31 -20.22
CA LEU A 206 11.16 6.68 -18.91
C LEU A 206 10.54 5.28 -18.88
N PHE A 207 9.96 4.86 -20.00
CA PHE A 207 9.21 3.60 -20.11
C PHE A 207 9.82 2.68 -21.18
N ARG A 208 9.65 1.38 -21.00
CA ARG A 208 9.98 0.34 -21.97
C ARG A 208 9.05 0.44 -23.19
N GLU A 209 9.25 -0.39 -24.20
CA GLU A 209 8.41 -0.43 -25.42
C GLU A 209 6.90 -0.58 -25.14
N ASP A 210 6.54 -1.23 -24.03
CA ASP A 210 5.15 -1.39 -23.61
C ASP A 210 4.50 -0.09 -23.06
N MET A 211 5.27 0.98 -22.94
CA MET A 211 4.83 2.28 -22.43
C MET A 211 4.15 2.21 -21.04
N LEU A 212 4.43 1.16 -20.28
CA LEU A 212 3.90 0.90 -18.94
C LEU A 212 5.00 0.68 -17.91
N HIS A 213 5.94 -0.22 -18.20
CA HIS A 213 7.02 -0.57 -17.30
C HIS A 213 8.23 0.36 -17.50
N MET A 214 8.89 0.70 -16.41
CA MET A 214 9.95 1.69 -16.42
C MET A 214 11.28 1.16 -16.98
N THR A 215 12.03 2.06 -17.61
CA THR A 215 13.45 1.90 -17.92
C THR A 215 14.30 2.15 -16.68
N ALA A 216 15.62 1.99 -16.80
CA ALA A 216 16.58 2.37 -15.75
C ALA A 216 16.45 3.85 -15.36
N ASP A 217 16.19 4.74 -16.32
CA ASP A 217 16.00 6.18 -16.07
C ASP A 217 14.73 6.44 -15.26
N GLY A 218 13.65 5.70 -15.54
CA GLY A 218 12.44 5.76 -14.73
C GLY A 218 12.68 5.34 -13.27
N TYR A 219 13.42 4.25 -13.06
CA TYR A 219 13.80 3.83 -11.70
C TYR A 219 14.80 4.79 -11.04
N ALA A 220 15.67 5.46 -11.79
CA ALA A 220 16.56 6.51 -11.24
C ALA A 220 15.77 7.68 -10.63
N LEU A 221 14.66 8.09 -11.27
CA LEU A 221 13.76 9.10 -10.70
C LEU A 221 13.08 8.58 -9.42
N TRP A 222 12.61 7.34 -9.42
CA TRP A 222 11.99 6.73 -8.24
C TRP A 222 13.00 6.63 -7.09
N ARG A 223 14.22 6.18 -7.37
CA ARG A 223 15.30 6.15 -6.38
C ARG A 223 15.51 7.52 -5.73
N LYS A 224 15.58 8.59 -6.55
CA LYS A 224 15.77 9.96 -6.05
C LYS A 224 14.61 10.40 -5.14
N ALA A 225 13.37 10.04 -5.48
CA ALA A 225 12.20 10.39 -4.67
C ALA A 225 12.09 9.58 -3.38
N VAL A 226 12.49 8.30 -3.43
CA VAL A 226 12.34 7.35 -2.31
C VAL A 226 13.49 7.47 -1.30
N ALA A 227 14.72 7.72 -1.74
CA ALA A 227 15.90 7.75 -0.88
C ALA A 227 15.76 8.64 0.38
N PRO A 228 15.17 9.85 0.32
CA PRO A 228 15.05 10.73 1.48
C PRO A 228 14.11 10.20 2.58
N VAL A 229 13.18 9.30 2.26
CA VAL A 229 12.17 8.78 3.20
C VAL A 229 12.52 7.40 3.74
N LEU A 230 13.58 6.74 3.25
CA LEU A 230 14.00 5.42 3.75
C LEU A 230 14.71 5.51 5.09
N GLU A 231 14.19 4.74 6.06
CA GLU A 231 14.76 4.58 7.40
C GLU A 231 16.07 3.80 7.44
#